data_9744b25a668fbf69e4ec510ca682e985
#
_entry.id   9744b25a668fbf69e4ec510ca682e985
#
_cell.length_a   1.000
_cell.length_b   1.000
_cell.length_c   1.000
_cell.angle_alpha   90.00
_cell.angle_beta   90.00
_cell.angle_gamma   90.00
#
_symmetry.space_group_name_H-M   'P 1'
#
loop_
_entity.id
_entity.type
_entity.pdbx_description
1 polymer ?
#
loop_
_entity_poly.entity_id
_entity_poly.type
_entity_poly.pdbx_seq_one_letter_code
_entity_poly.pdbx_strand_id
1 'polypeptide(L)'
;MSGVVRIEIRETIEELTTLMRKEKDVLRHEKLQVLYWLKTQTVDSVLSTAVRLGKHRTTIQRWLSSYRKGGIEELLLQKPRSGRPRIMNSETVERLSKELSEPEGFSSYKEVHEWLTNCCEVKVAYRTVHQWTRYRLKAKLKVPRPVSEK
;
A
#
# COMPACT_ATOMS: atom_id res chain seq x y z
N MET A 1 21.29 4.90 28.62
CA MET A 1 21.65 3.47 28.71
C MET A 1 21.09 2.72 27.50
N SER A 2 21.92 2.15 26.68
CA SER A 2 21.46 1.23 25.64
C SER A 2 21.15 -0.11 26.30
N GLY A 3 19.89 -0.41 26.51
CA GLY A 3 19.49 -1.69 27.08
C GLY A 3 19.85 -2.84 26.17
N VAL A 4 20.40 -3.90 26.72
CA VAL A 4 20.63 -5.17 26.03
C VAL A 4 19.31 -5.66 25.46
N VAL A 5 19.30 -6.08 24.18
CA VAL A 5 18.10 -6.62 23.54
C VAL A 5 17.83 -8.02 24.08
N ARG A 6 16.79 -8.15 24.88
CA ARG A 6 16.27 -9.43 25.33
C ARG A 6 15.21 -9.92 24.36
N ILE A 7 15.61 -10.66 23.35
CA ILE A 7 14.71 -11.31 22.40
C ILE A 7 15.15 -12.75 22.22
N GLU A 8 14.20 -13.65 22.35
CA GLU A 8 14.43 -15.06 22.06
C GLU A 8 14.19 -15.29 20.57
N ILE A 9 15.24 -15.66 19.86
CA ILE A 9 15.19 -15.98 18.43
C ILE A 9 15.04 -17.49 18.31
N ARG A 10 13.92 -17.93 17.74
CA ARG A 10 13.50 -19.32 17.64
C ARG A 10 14.32 -20.08 16.60
N GLU A 11 14.63 -19.40 15.49
CA GLU A 11 15.37 -19.99 14.37
C GLU A 11 16.82 -20.27 14.75
N THR A 12 17.37 -21.32 14.15
CA THR A 12 18.80 -21.65 14.28
C THR A 12 19.66 -20.75 13.39
N ILE A 13 20.95 -20.67 13.67
CA ILE A 13 21.90 -19.90 12.84
C ILE A 13 21.93 -20.44 11.41
N GLU A 14 21.81 -21.75 11.23
CA GLU A 14 21.81 -22.42 9.92
C GLU A 14 20.57 -22.08 9.12
N GLU A 15 19.40 -22.07 9.76
CA GLU A 15 18.13 -21.67 9.15
C GLU A 15 18.17 -20.20 8.70
N LEU A 16 18.61 -19.30 9.56
CA LEU A 16 18.77 -17.87 9.23
C LEU A 16 19.73 -17.67 8.06
N THR A 17 20.87 -18.36 8.06
CA THR A 17 21.85 -18.30 6.97
C THR A 17 21.25 -18.81 5.65
N THR A 18 20.49 -19.88 5.70
CA THR A 18 19.81 -20.43 4.51
C THR A 18 18.77 -19.49 3.98
N LEU A 19 17.97 -18.87 4.85
CA LEU A 19 16.96 -17.87 4.47
C LEU A 19 17.60 -16.63 3.85
N MET A 20 18.70 -16.14 4.45
CA MET A 20 19.45 -14.98 3.92
C MET A 20 19.98 -15.25 2.51
N ARG A 21 20.51 -16.46 2.25
CA ARG A 21 21.02 -16.85 0.92
C ARG A 21 19.92 -16.92 -0.15
N LYS A 22 18.71 -17.32 0.24
CA LYS A 22 17.56 -17.42 -0.67
C LYS A 22 16.86 -16.09 -0.91
N GLU A 23 17.01 -15.13 0.01
CA GLU A 23 16.29 -13.88 -0.06
C GLU A 23 16.91 -12.92 -1.09
N LYS A 24 16.08 -12.44 -2.01
CA LYS A 24 16.47 -11.50 -3.07
C LYS A 24 16.10 -10.06 -2.74
N ASP A 25 15.13 -9.85 -1.86
CA ASP A 25 14.73 -8.53 -1.42
C ASP A 25 15.68 -8.00 -0.35
N VAL A 26 16.30 -6.85 -0.64
CA VAL A 26 17.31 -6.24 0.25
C VAL A 26 16.75 -5.96 1.63
N LEU A 27 15.52 -5.45 1.73
CA LEU A 27 14.90 -5.11 3.01
C LEU A 27 14.61 -6.36 3.86
N ARG A 28 14.15 -7.42 3.22
CA ARG A 28 13.92 -8.71 3.90
C ARG A 28 15.23 -9.35 4.34
N HIS A 29 16.24 -9.26 3.48
CA HIS A 29 17.59 -9.73 3.83
C HIS A 29 18.16 -8.96 5.05
N GLU A 30 18.05 -7.63 5.10
CA GLU A 30 18.45 -6.81 6.24
C GLU A 30 17.73 -7.23 7.54
N LYS A 31 16.43 -7.53 7.47
CA LYS A 31 15.65 -8.00 8.63
C LYS A 31 16.17 -9.34 9.15
N LEU A 32 16.48 -10.29 8.27
CA LEU A 32 17.08 -11.57 8.62
C LEU A 32 18.48 -11.39 9.21
N GLN A 33 19.26 -10.48 8.67
CA GLN A 33 20.60 -10.16 9.13
C GLN A 33 20.59 -9.61 10.56
N VAL A 34 19.60 -8.82 10.94
CA VAL A 34 19.40 -8.35 12.31
C VAL A 34 19.19 -9.53 13.26
N LEU A 35 18.33 -10.49 12.92
CA LEU A 35 18.11 -11.68 13.73
C LEU A 35 19.38 -12.53 13.85
N TYR A 36 20.11 -12.70 12.76
CA TYR A 36 21.37 -13.41 12.74
C TYR A 36 22.42 -12.78 13.67
N TRP A 37 22.59 -11.46 13.61
CA TRP A 37 23.54 -10.75 14.49
C TRP A 37 23.17 -10.83 15.97
N LEU A 38 21.87 -10.76 16.28
CA LEU A 38 21.39 -10.91 17.65
C LEU A 38 21.55 -12.36 18.15
N LYS A 39 21.28 -13.34 17.28
CA LYS A 39 21.46 -14.77 17.62
C LYS A 39 22.92 -15.14 17.86
N THR A 40 23.81 -14.60 17.03
CA THR A 40 25.27 -14.82 17.16
C THR A 40 25.95 -13.90 18.19
N GLN A 41 25.16 -13.06 18.87
CA GLN A 41 25.64 -12.06 19.83
C GLN A 41 26.68 -11.09 19.23
N THR A 42 26.69 -10.90 17.93
CA THR A 42 27.55 -9.92 17.23
C THR A 42 27.16 -8.49 17.56
N VAL A 43 25.90 -8.26 17.91
CA VAL A 43 25.35 -7.01 18.44
C VAL A 43 24.53 -7.30 19.69
N ASP A 44 24.55 -6.39 20.64
CA ASP A 44 23.90 -6.54 21.94
C ASP A 44 22.76 -5.54 22.18
N SER A 45 22.68 -4.50 21.36
CA SER A 45 21.71 -3.43 21.52
C SER A 45 21.04 -3.03 20.21
N VAL A 46 19.84 -2.46 20.34
CA VAL A 46 19.10 -1.87 19.19
C VAL A 46 19.91 -0.76 18.54
N LEU A 47 20.63 0.01 19.36
CA LEU A 47 21.44 1.12 18.86
C LEU A 47 22.63 0.64 18.03
N SER A 48 23.39 -0.34 18.53
CA SER A 48 24.52 -0.91 17.79
C SER A 48 24.08 -1.56 16.48
N THR A 49 22.93 -2.23 16.48
CA THR A 49 22.31 -2.80 15.27
C THR A 49 21.93 -1.72 14.27
N ALA A 50 21.30 -0.64 14.74
CA ALA A 50 20.86 0.47 13.91
C ALA A 50 22.04 1.19 13.24
N VAL A 51 23.08 1.48 14.00
CA VAL A 51 24.32 2.10 13.49
C VAL A 51 24.96 1.20 12.42
N ARG A 52 25.06 -0.09 12.69
CA ARG A 52 25.70 -1.06 11.78
C ARG A 52 24.96 -1.20 10.44
N LEU A 53 23.61 -1.07 10.46
CA LEU A 53 22.78 -1.11 9.27
C LEU A 53 22.57 0.26 8.60
N GLY A 54 23.01 1.34 9.22
CA GLY A 54 22.70 2.69 8.74
C GLY A 54 21.20 3.03 8.80
N LYS A 55 20.45 2.44 9.75
CA LYS A 55 19.02 2.65 9.94
C LYS A 55 18.74 3.40 11.23
N HIS A 56 17.56 4.00 11.32
CA HIS A 56 17.15 4.64 12.55
C HIS A 56 16.76 3.58 13.62
N ARG A 57 17.04 3.86 14.88
CA ARG A 57 16.74 2.99 16.04
C ARG A 57 15.28 2.50 16.04
N THR A 58 14.32 3.37 15.73
CA THR A 58 12.90 3.01 15.71
C THR A 58 12.57 1.97 14.63
N THR A 59 13.31 1.94 13.54
CA THR A 59 13.15 0.92 12.49
C THR A 59 13.48 -0.47 13.03
N ILE A 60 14.61 -0.59 13.71
CA ILE A 60 15.01 -1.85 14.31
C ILE A 60 14.03 -2.28 15.41
N GLN A 61 13.57 -1.35 16.25
CA GLN A 61 12.56 -1.64 17.27
C GLN A 61 11.26 -2.17 16.69
N ARG A 62 10.79 -1.57 15.58
CA ARG A 62 9.58 -2.04 14.87
C ARG A 62 9.77 -3.44 14.31
N TRP A 63 10.91 -3.74 13.72
CA TRP A 63 11.21 -5.08 13.21
C TRP A 63 11.21 -6.12 14.33
N LEU A 64 11.89 -5.85 15.43
CA LEU A 64 11.90 -6.75 16.59
C LEU A 64 10.52 -6.90 17.22
N SER A 65 9.71 -5.84 17.24
CA SER A 65 8.33 -5.91 17.71
C SER A 65 7.46 -6.80 16.79
N SER A 66 7.62 -6.70 15.46
CA SER A 66 6.93 -7.58 14.50
C SER A 66 7.35 -9.03 14.68
N TYR A 67 8.65 -9.28 14.88
CA TYR A 67 9.15 -10.63 15.15
C TYR A 67 8.58 -11.22 16.45
N ARG A 68 8.48 -10.44 17.54
CA ARG A 68 7.87 -10.88 18.81
C ARG A 68 6.39 -11.25 18.65
N LYS A 69 5.66 -10.55 17.77
CA LYS A 69 4.23 -10.78 17.54
C LYS A 69 3.95 -12.05 16.75
N GLY A 70 4.66 -12.29 15.69
CA GLY A 70 4.33 -13.36 14.74
C GLY A 70 5.55 -14.09 14.15
N GLY A 71 6.73 -13.97 14.77
CA GLY A 71 7.93 -14.66 14.30
C GLY A 71 8.44 -14.10 12.97
N ILE A 72 9.18 -14.96 12.26
CA ILE A 72 9.84 -14.59 11.02
C ILE A 72 8.85 -14.25 9.90
N GLU A 73 7.68 -14.89 9.88
CA GLU A 73 6.64 -14.64 8.89
C GLU A 73 6.10 -13.21 9.00
N GLU A 74 5.73 -12.76 10.19
CA GLU A 74 5.25 -11.39 10.42
C GLU A 74 6.37 -10.35 10.20
N LEU A 75 7.61 -10.69 10.54
CA LEU A 75 8.77 -9.85 10.28
C LEU A 75 8.97 -9.63 8.77
N LEU A 76 8.87 -10.67 7.97
CA LEU A 76 9.10 -10.62 6.54
C LEU A 76 7.86 -10.19 5.75
N LEU A 77 6.68 -10.16 6.38
CA LEU A 77 5.46 -9.71 5.74
C LEU A 77 5.58 -8.25 5.28
N GLN A 78 5.48 -8.04 3.99
CA GLN A 78 5.41 -6.71 3.40
C GLN A 78 3.94 -6.35 3.16
N LYS A 79 3.37 -5.59 4.11
CA LYS A 79 2.02 -5.05 3.92
C LYS A 79 2.08 -3.98 2.82
N PRO A 80 1.22 -4.05 1.80
CA PRO A 80 1.14 -2.98 0.82
C PRO A 80 0.83 -1.66 1.54
N ARG A 81 1.55 -0.61 1.16
CA ARG A 81 1.28 0.70 1.73
C ARG A 81 -0.12 1.12 1.33
N SER A 82 -0.96 1.46 2.31
CA SER A 82 -2.21 2.14 2.05
C SER A 82 -1.87 3.49 1.43
N GLY A 83 -2.02 3.63 0.12
CA GLY A 83 -1.84 4.91 -0.56
C GLY A 83 -2.82 5.97 -0.04
N ARG A 84 -2.86 7.12 -0.72
CA ARG A 84 -3.86 8.16 -0.42
C ARG A 84 -5.27 7.54 -0.46
N PRO A 85 -6.13 7.79 0.53
CA PRO A 85 -7.51 7.32 0.52
C PRO A 85 -8.21 7.71 -0.79
N ARG A 86 -9.02 6.82 -1.32
CA ARG A 86 -9.78 7.12 -2.54
C ARG A 86 -10.81 8.18 -2.22
N ILE A 87 -10.94 9.18 -3.09
CA ILE A 87 -11.92 10.27 -2.95
C ILE A 87 -13.35 9.73 -3.06
N MET A 88 -13.55 8.71 -3.91
CA MET A 88 -14.84 8.02 -4.06
C MET A 88 -14.77 6.66 -3.38
N ASN A 89 -15.75 6.35 -2.54
CA ASN A 89 -15.90 5.03 -1.94
C ASN A 89 -16.39 4.00 -2.96
N SER A 90 -16.33 2.72 -2.62
CA SER A 90 -16.73 1.63 -3.51
C SER A 90 -18.21 1.72 -3.91
N GLU A 91 -19.07 2.09 -2.99
CA GLU A 91 -20.51 2.24 -3.22
C GLU A 91 -20.82 3.32 -4.26
N THR A 92 -20.17 4.49 -4.14
CA THR A 92 -20.33 5.58 -5.13
C THR A 92 -19.85 5.15 -6.52
N VAL A 93 -18.75 4.40 -6.58
CA VAL A 93 -18.21 3.88 -7.85
C VAL A 93 -19.16 2.87 -8.48
N GLU A 94 -19.76 1.97 -7.69
CA GLU A 94 -20.73 0.99 -8.18
C GLU A 94 -22.01 1.68 -8.70
N ARG A 95 -22.54 2.65 -7.95
CA ARG A 95 -23.69 3.47 -8.39
C ARG A 95 -23.40 4.19 -9.69
N LEU A 96 -22.23 4.84 -9.78
CA LEU A 96 -21.82 5.53 -11.01
C LEU A 96 -21.69 4.56 -12.19
N SER A 97 -21.12 3.38 -11.97
CA SER A 97 -20.97 2.35 -13.00
C SER A 97 -22.31 1.85 -13.50
N LYS A 98 -23.30 1.71 -12.62
CA LYS A 98 -24.66 1.32 -12.97
C LYS A 98 -25.33 2.39 -13.82
N GLU A 99 -25.30 3.65 -13.39
CA GLU A 99 -25.88 4.79 -14.14
C GLU A 99 -25.22 4.95 -15.52
N LEU A 100 -23.92 4.73 -15.64
CA LEU A 100 -23.20 4.77 -16.92
C LEU A 100 -23.59 3.62 -17.86
N SER A 101 -24.15 2.54 -17.34
CA SER A 101 -24.61 1.39 -18.12
C SER A 101 -26.05 1.51 -18.60
N GLU A 102 -26.82 2.46 -18.05
CA GLU A 102 -28.19 2.70 -18.46
C GLU A 102 -28.23 3.34 -19.86
N PRO A 103 -29.24 2.99 -20.69
CA PRO A 103 -29.39 3.55 -22.04
C PRO A 103 -29.54 5.07 -22.06
N GLU A 104 -30.18 5.64 -21.05
CA GLU A 104 -30.40 7.08 -20.85
C GLU A 104 -29.31 7.67 -19.90
N GLY A 105 -28.17 7.02 -19.80
CA GLY A 105 -27.07 7.49 -18.99
C GLY A 105 -26.56 8.87 -19.35
N PHE A 106 -25.45 9.29 -18.75
CA PHE A 106 -24.95 10.66 -18.92
C PHE A 106 -24.53 10.98 -20.35
N SER A 107 -24.91 12.13 -20.85
CA SER A 107 -24.49 12.65 -22.15
C SER A 107 -23.12 13.34 -22.11
N SER A 108 -22.68 13.80 -20.92
CA SER A 108 -21.44 14.53 -20.75
C SER A 108 -20.77 14.25 -19.40
N TYR A 109 -19.45 14.45 -19.34
CA TYR A 109 -18.71 14.37 -18.08
C TYR A 109 -19.09 15.46 -17.08
N LYS A 110 -19.68 16.56 -17.55
CA LYS A 110 -20.23 17.62 -16.70
C LYS A 110 -21.46 17.12 -15.95
N GLU A 111 -22.35 16.42 -16.61
CA GLU A 111 -23.49 15.76 -15.96
C GLU A 111 -23.06 14.75 -14.91
N VAL A 112 -22.04 13.95 -15.19
CA VAL A 112 -21.47 13.03 -14.19
C VAL A 112 -20.95 13.79 -12.98
N HIS A 113 -20.29 14.92 -13.18
CA HIS A 113 -19.78 15.75 -12.10
C HIS A 113 -20.91 16.34 -11.25
N GLU A 114 -21.96 16.86 -11.88
CA GLU A 114 -23.16 17.40 -11.21
C GLU A 114 -23.91 16.31 -10.45
N TRP A 115 -24.06 15.13 -11.03
CA TRP A 115 -24.69 13.98 -10.38
C TRP A 115 -23.89 13.51 -9.14
N LEU A 116 -22.58 13.41 -9.24
CA LEU A 116 -21.73 13.06 -8.09
C LEU A 116 -21.84 14.09 -6.97
N THR A 117 -21.93 15.36 -7.30
CA THR A 117 -22.05 16.44 -6.33
C THR A 117 -23.42 16.45 -5.65
N ASN A 118 -24.49 16.28 -6.43
CA ASN A 118 -25.87 16.44 -5.96
C ASN A 118 -26.46 15.15 -5.36
N CYS A 119 -26.14 13.99 -5.94
CA CYS A 119 -26.73 12.71 -5.53
C CYS A 119 -25.83 11.88 -4.60
N CYS A 120 -24.53 12.10 -4.65
CA CYS A 120 -23.57 11.35 -3.84
C CYS A 120 -22.82 12.22 -2.82
N GLU A 121 -23.07 13.53 -2.80
CA GLU A 121 -22.40 14.53 -1.94
C GLU A 121 -20.86 14.51 -2.06
N VAL A 122 -20.34 14.01 -3.16
CA VAL A 122 -18.90 13.87 -3.41
C VAL A 122 -18.37 15.11 -4.12
N LYS A 123 -17.71 15.98 -3.37
CA LYS A 123 -17.07 17.19 -3.92
C LYS A 123 -15.69 16.85 -4.49
N VAL A 124 -15.62 16.67 -5.79
CA VAL A 124 -14.38 16.39 -6.53
C VAL A 124 -14.20 17.36 -7.68
N ALA A 125 -12.96 17.63 -8.07
CA ALA A 125 -12.69 18.46 -9.24
C ALA A 125 -13.15 17.75 -10.53
N TYR A 126 -13.65 18.51 -11.49
CA TYR A 126 -14.08 18.01 -12.81
C TYR A 126 -13.02 17.10 -13.47
N ARG A 127 -11.74 17.48 -13.40
CA ARG A 127 -10.63 16.69 -13.94
C ARG A 127 -10.60 15.29 -13.34
N THR A 128 -10.87 15.17 -12.04
CA THR A 128 -10.90 13.87 -11.33
C THR A 128 -12.08 13.02 -11.84
N VAL A 129 -13.25 13.62 -12.02
CA VAL A 129 -14.42 12.94 -12.56
C VAL A 129 -14.15 12.42 -13.97
N HIS A 130 -13.62 13.28 -14.84
CA HIS A 130 -13.24 12.89 -16.20
C HIS A 130 -12.24 11.74 -16.21
N GLN A 131 -11.20 11.81 -15.37
CA GLN A 131 -10.17 10.77 -15.27
C GLN A 131 -10.75 9.45 -14.77
N TRP A 132 -11.65 9.48 -13.79
CA TRP A 132 -12.30 8.28 -13.27
C TRP A 132 -13.25 7.66 -14.31
N THR A 133 -14.13 8.45 -14.89
CA THR A 133 -15.13 7.97 -15.84
C THR A 133 -14.48 7.43 -17.11
N ARG A 134 -13.57 8.17 -17.70
CA ARG A 134 -12.95 7.79 -18.97
C ARG A 134 -11.91 6.67 -18.85
N TYR A 135 -11.02 6.73 -17.87
CA TYR A 135 -9.87 5.82 -17.79
C TYR A 135 -10.07 4.65 -16.84
N ARG A 136 -10.73 4.83 -15.70
CA ARG A 136 -10.98 3.74 -14.78
C ARG A 136 -12.24 2.95 -15.11
N LEU A 137 -13.35 3.62 -15.34
CA LEU A 137 -14.62 2.98 -15.73
C LEU A 137 -14.70 2.72 -17.24
N LYS A 138 -13.72 3.21 -18.01
CA LYS A 138 -13.65 3.07 -19.47
C LYS A 138 -14.88 3.57 -20.23
N ALA A 139 -15.68 4.41 -19.59
CA ALA A 139 -16.88 5.02 -20.19
C ALA A 139 -16.48 6.21 -21.06
N LYS A 140 -16.60 6.05 -22.35
CA LYS A 140 -16.41 7.12 -23.34
C LYS A 140 -17.77 7.72 -23.68
N LEU A 141 -18.09 8.83 -23.04
CA LEU A 141 -19.29 9.59 -23.36
C LEU A 141 -19.10 10.29 -24.72
N LYS A 142 -19.90 9.89 -25.69
CA LYS A 142 -19.90 10.50 -27.02
C LYS A 142 -21.12 11.42 -27.14
N VAL A 143 -20.89 12.69 -27.40
CA VAL A 143 -21.95 13.59 -27.84
C VAL A 143 -22.24 13.28 -29.30
N PRO A 144 -23.50 12.96 -29.70
CA PRO A 144 -23.84 12.80 -31.08
C PRO A 144 -23.49 14.10 -31.86
N ARG A 145 -22.79 13.97 -32.97
CA ARG A 145 -22.59 15.12 -33.85
C ARG A 145 -23.92 15.49 -34.47
N PRO A 146 -24.31 16.78 -34.50
CA PRO A 146 -25.48 17.19 -35.21
C PRO A 146 -25.36 16.79 -36.69
N VAL A 147 -26.39 16.13 -37.22
CA VAL A 147 -26.44 15.79 -38.64
C VAL A 147 -26.64 17.11 -39.39
N SER A 148 -25.69 17.44 -40.28
CA SER A 148 -25.90 18.61 -41.14
C SER A 148 -27.04 18.29 -42.10
N GLU A 149 -28.15 19.02 -41.99
CA GLU A 149 -29.18 19.02 -43.01
C GLU A 149 -28.55 19.56 -44.29
N LYS A 150 -28.63 18.77 -45.37
CA LYS A 150 -28.31 19.21 -46.75
C LYS A 150 -29.48 19.96 -47.33
#